data_35f659cd727f540171f07f0d5bb21039
#
_entry.id   35f659cd727f540171f07f0d5bb21039
#
_cell.length_a   1.000
_cell.length_b   1.000
_cell.length_c   1.000
_cell.angle_alpha   90.00
_cell.angle_beta   90.00
_cell.angle_gamma   90.00
#
_symmetry.space_group_name_H-M   'P 1'
#
loop_
_entity.id
_entity.type
_entity.pdbx_description
1 polymer ?
#
loop_
_entity_poly.entity_id
_entity_poly.type
_entity_poly.pdbx_seq_one_letter_code
_entity_poly.pdbx_strand_id
1 'polypeptide(L)'
;LLRRAYSLNDGLYRLQTKDIATLYEIWCFIEVSHIVKEQLRLDDEDVEHRNRMEMNGVFSWELGKGEHSRILFRKDGVELAELVYNPKNTEAENDSVGLKDVVVPTVPQKPDIVLQLTKSDLLQGMKMTYLFDAKYRIDGREQGVDVPPEDAINQMHRYRDAIYYRDYDANALKKEVIGGYILFPGDGEPNDVAVSKFYKTIKEVNIGAFPLRPKDTENRKLLEQF
;
A
#
# COMPACT_ATOMS: atom_id res chain seq x y z
N LEU A 1 -33.31 -14.87 -16.39
CA LEU A 1 -32.74 -13.51 -16.39
C LEU A 1 -33.20 -12.72 -15.15
N LEU A 2 -34.50 -12.72 -14.80
CA LEU A 2 -35.03 -12.00 -13.64
C LEU A 2 -34.50 -12.51 -12.28
N ARG A 3 -34.26 -13.81 -12.12
CA ARG A 3 -33.67 -14.37 -10.88
C ARG A 3 -32.23 -13.91 -10.63
N ARG A 4 -31.42 -13.62 -11.67
CA ARG A 4 -30.08 -13.06 -11.52
C ARG A 4 -30.08 -11.58 -11.12
N ALA A 5 -31.08 -10.82 -11.58
CA ALA A 5 -31.22 -9.41 -11.21
C ALA A 5 -31.62 -9.23 -9.73
N TYR A 6 -32.43 -10.14 -9.16
CA TYR A 6 -32.81 -10.12 -7.74
C TYR A 6 -31.62 -10.40 -6.80
N SER A 7 -30.71 -11.30 -7.19
CA SER A 7 -29.51 -11.59 -6.39
C SER A 7 -28.48 -10.46 -6.41
N LEU A 8 -28.44 -9.67 -7.48
CA LEU A 8 -27.61 -8.47 -7.61
C LEU A 8 -28.05 -7.36 -6.66
N ASN A 9 -29.36 -7.12 -6.55
CA ASN A 9 -29.90 -6.12 -5.63
C ASN A 9 -29.66 -6.48 -4.16
N ASP A 10 -29.85 -7.73 -3.77
CA ASP A 10 -29.59 -8.18 -2.39
C ASP A 10 -28.09 -8.10 -2.00
N GLY A 11 -27.18 -8.31 -2.94
CA GLY A 11 -25.74 -8.13 -2.74
C GLY A 11 -25.33 -6.66 -2.57
N LEU A 12 -25.91 -5.76 -3.37
CA LEU A 12 -25.60 -4.33 -3.31
C LEU A 12 -26.09 -3.66 -2.01
N TYR A 13 -27.23 -4.09 -1.45
CA TYR A 13 -27.75 -3.54 -0.19
C TYR A 13 -26.99 -4.01 1.05
N ARG A 14 -26.13 -5.03 0.95
CA ARG A 14 -25.30 -5.54 2.06
C ARG A 14 -23.92 -4.91 2.13
N LEU A 15 -23.54 -4.02 1.21
CA LEU A 15 -22.30 -3.25 1.29
C LEU A 15 -22.42 -2.23 2.43
N GLN A 16 -21.94 -2.61 3.60
CA GLN A 16 -21.79 -1.70 4.73
C GLN A 16 -20.61 -0.75 4.46
N THR A 17 -20.58 0.39 5.13
CA THR A 17 -19.48 1.38 4.99
C THR A 17 -18.09 0.76 5.24
N LYS A 18 -18.02 -0.25 6.10
CA LYS A 18 -16.80 -1.02 6.35
C LYS A 18 -16.34 -1.80 5.12
N ASP A 19 -17.27 -2.33 4.35
CA ASP A 19 -16.95 -3.07 3.12
C ASP A 19 -16.41 -2.15 2.04
N ILE A 20 -16.90 -0.91 1.97
CA ILE A 20 -16.39 0.11 1.03
C ILE A 20 -14.96 0.50 1.37
N ALA A 21 -14.62 0.67 2.65
CA ALA A 21 -13.25 0.96 3.07
C ALA A 21 -12.30 -0.19 2.68
N THR A 22 -12.70 -1.44 2.95
CA THR A 22 -11.92 -2.62 2.55
C THR A 22 -11.78 -2.74 1.03
N LEU A 23 -12.83 -2.44 0.27
CA LEU A 23 -12.74 -2.42 -1.20
C LEU A 23 -11.78 -1.34 -1.69
N TYR A 24 -11.76 -0.19 -1.04
CA TYR A 24 -10.81 0.87 -1.35
C TYR A 24 -9.36 0.48 -1.04
N GLU A 25 -9.11 -0.17 0.10
CA GLU A 25 -7.78 -0.72 0.43
C GLU A 25 -7.29 -1.71 -0.64
N ILE A 26 -8.15 -2.67 -1.03
CA ILE A 26 -7.84 -3.64 -2.08
C ILE A 26 -7.58 -2.95 -3.43
N TRP A 27 -8.41 -1.97 -3.78
CA TRP A 27 -8.23 -1.20 -5.01
C TRP A 27 -6.89 -0.42 -4.98
N CYS A 28 -6.55 0.23 -3.88
CA CYS A 28 -5.26 0.91 -3.70
C CYS A 28 -4.09 -0.06 -3.88
N PHE A 29 -4.17 -1.27 -3.32
CA PHE A 29 -3.14 -2.29 -3.48
C PHE A 29 -2.94 -2.69 -4.95
N ILE A 30 -4.04 -2.91 -5.68
CA ILE A 30 -3.99 -3.23 -7.11
C ILE A 30 -3.41 -2.06 -7.91
N GLU A 31 -3.83 -0.84 -7.61
CA GLU A 31 -3.35 0.37 -8.29
C GLU A 31 -1.86 0.60 -8.07
N VAL A 32 -1.38 0.46 -6.82
CA VAL A 32 0.07 0.52 -6.51
C VAL A 32 0.82 -0.57 -7.27
N SER A 33 0.26 -1.78 -7.39
CA SER A 33 0.91 -2.86 -8.15
C SER A 33 1.08 -2.53 -9.64
N HIS A 34 0.07 -1.89 -10.24
CA HIS A 34 0.14 -1.42 -11.63
C HIS A 34 1.20 -0.34 -11.81
N ILE A 35 1.24 0.64 -10.89
CA ILE A 35 2.23 1.71 -10.93
C ILE A 35 3.65 1.13 -10.82
N VAL A 36 3.89 0.22 -9.87
CA VAL A 36 5.21 -0.44 -9.72
C VAL A 36 5.62 -1.18 -10.99
N LYS A 37 4.70 -1.96 -11.59
CA LYS A 37 4.94 -2.66 -12.84
C LYS A 37 5.32 -1.69 -13.97
N GLU A 38 4.56 -0.61 -14.14
CA GLU A 38 4.78 0.40 -15.17
C GLU A 38 6.13 1.12 -14.98
N GLN A 39 6.45 1.54 -13.73
CA GLN A 39 7.69 2.23 -13.42
C GLN A 39 8.94 1.35 -13.61
N LEU A 40 8.83 0.07 -13.27
CA LEU A 40 9.90 -0.91 -13.50
C LEU A 40 9.96 -1.40 -14.95
N ARG A 41 9.01 -1.01 -15.83
CA ARG A 41 8.91 -1.42 -17.24
C ARG A 41 8.91 -2.94 -17.40
N LEU A 42 8.03 -3.58 -16.66
CA LEU A 42 7.90 -5.03 -16.62
C LEU A 42 6.73 -5.51 -17.49
N ASP A 43 6.89 -6.69 -18.08
CA ASP A 43 5.83 -7.40 -18.77
C ASP A 43 5.00 -8.26 -17.80
N ASP A 44 3.90 -8.86 -18.26
CA ASP A 44 3.04 -9.69 -17.41
C ASP A 44 3.78 -10.93 -16.87
N GLU A 45 4.72 -11.47 -17.64
CA GLU A 45 5.53 -12.62 -17.27
C GLU A 45 6.54 -12.33 -16.14
N ASP A 46 6.90 -11.07 -15.98
CA ASP A 46 7.82 -10.59 -14.94
C ASP A 46 7.14 -10.40 -13.56
N VAL A 47 5.80 -10.56 -13.51
CA VAL A 47 5.00 -10.31 -12.32
C VAL A 47 4.39 -11.61 -11.81
N GLU A 48 4.90 -12.11 -10.67
CA GLU A 48 4.38 -13.31 -10.01
C GLU A 48 3.33 -12.92 -8.96
N HIS A 49 2.07 -13.25 -9.23
CA HIS A 49 0.99 -13.08 -8.28
C HIS A 49 0.86 -14.31 -7.38
N ARG A 50 1.18 -14.15 -6.10
CA ARG A 50 0.91 -15.16 -5.06
C ARG A 50 -0.38 -14.83 -4.32
N ASN A 51 -1.39 -14.42 -5.06
CA ASN A 51 -2.65 -13.98 -4.52
C ASN A 51 -3.68 -15.09 -4.62
N ARG A 52 -4.28 -15.47 -3.49
CA ARG A 52 -5.54 -16.22 -3.50
C ARG A 52 -6.68 -15.22 -3.36
N MET A 53 -7.30 -14.87 -4.46
CA MET A 53 -8.63 -14.29 -4.43
C MET A 53 -9.61 -15.44 -4.23
N GLU A 54 -10.18 -15.55 -3.06
CA GLU A 54 -11.26 -16.49 -2.78
C GLU A 54 -12.59 -15.78 -2.97
N MET A 55 -13.41 -16.31 -3.88
CA MET A 55 -14.76 -15.84 -4.09
C MET A 55 -15.66 -16.51 -3.05
N ASN A 56 -15.90 -15.83 -1.93
CA ASN A 56 -16.88 -16.26 -0.93
C ASN A 56 -18.28 -15.75 -1.31
N GLY A 57 -18.98 -16.55 -2.13
CA GLY A 57 -20.33 -16.20 -2.61
C GLY A 57 -20.34 -15.39 -3.90
N VAL A 58 -21.51 -14.97 -4.33
CA VAL A 58 -21.73 -14.40 -5.68
C VAL A 58 -21.09 -13.02 -5.87
N PHE A 59 -20.70 -12.31 -4.79
CA PHE A 59 -20.14 -10.95 -4.86
C PHE A 59 -19.17 -10.56 -3.73
N SER A 60 -18.68 -11.49 -2.91
CA SER A 60 -17.63 -11.14 -1.94
C SER A 60 -16.28 -11.63 -2.43
N TRP A 61 -15.43 -10.70 -2.80
CA TRP A 61 -14.03 -10.92 -3.06
C TRP A 61 -13.28 -10.70 -1.75
N GLU A 62 -12.71 -11.74 -1.18
CA GLU A 62 -11.77 -11.60 -0.08
C GLU A 62 -10.37 -11.79 -0.63
N LEU A 63 -9.57 -10.73 -0.55
CA LEU A 63 -8.15 -10.83 -0.76
C LEU A 63 -7.53 -11.46 0.49
N GLY A 64 -6.86 -12.59 0.35
CA GLY A 64 -6.12 -13.20 1.45
C GLY A 64 -5.13 -12.21 2.06
N LYS A 65 -4.90 -12.24 3.38
CA LYS A 65 -4.01 -11.31 4.08
C LYS A 65 -2.60 -11.90 4.23
N GLY A 66 -1.59 -11.03 4.16
CA GLY A 66 -0.21 -11.42 4.38
C GLY A 66 0.37 -12.24 3.22
N GLU A 67 0.92 -13.42 3.50
CA GLU A 67 1.53 -14.28 2.48
C GLU A 67 0.59 -14.68 1.33
N HIS A 68 -0.72 -14.57 1.55
CA HIS A 68 -1.74 -14.87 0.56
C HIS A 68 -2.07 -13.71 -0.38
N SER A 69 -1.39 -12.57 -0.24
CA SER A 69 -1.55 -11.40 -1.10
C SER A 69 -0.22 -10.70 -1.30
N ARG A 70 0.65 -11.39 -2.01
CA ARG A 70 2.01 -10.96 -2.33
C ARG A 70 2.20 -10.92 -3.83
N ILE A 71 2.81 -9.85 -4.32
CA ILE A 71 3.19 -9.69 -5.72
C ILE A 71 4.71 -9.53 -5.76
N LEU A 72 5.37 -10.36 -6.54
CA LEU A 72 6.81 -10.27 -6.79
C LEU A 72 7.05 -9.75 -8.21
N PHE A 73 7.89 -8.74 -8.30
CA PHE A 73 8.30 -8.11 -9.56
C PHE A 73 9.74 -8.53 -9.84
N ARG A 74 9.94 -9.23 -10.94
CA ARG A 74 11.24 -9.80 -11.32
C ARG A 74 11.58 -9.40 -12.74
N LYS A 75 12.86 -9.26 -13.03
CA LYS A 75 13.38 -9.13 -14.37
C LYS A 75 14.63 -9.98 -14.52
N ASP A 76 14.69 -10.78 -15.57
CA ASP A 76 15.82 -11.70 -15.82
C ASP A 76 16.16 -12.58 -14.61
N GLY A 77 15.15 -13.02 -13.87
CA GLY A 77 15.30 -13.86 -12.66
C GLY A 77 15.72 -13.08 -11.39
N VAL A 78 15.94 -11.77 -11.48
CA VAL A 78 16.29 -10.91 -10.34
C VAL A 78 15.04 -10.28 -9.75
N GLU A 79 14.86 -10.36 -8.44
CA GLU A 79 13.77 -9.70 -7.72
C GLU A 79 14.07 -8.21 -7.57
N LEU A 80 13.21 -7.37 -8.15
CA LEU A 80 13.32 -5.92 -8.13
C LEU A 80 12.43 -5.30 -7.07
N ALA A 81 11.25 -5.87 -6.85
CA ALA A 81 10.30 -5.38 -5.86
C ALA A 81 9.41 -6.51 -5.32
N GLU A 82 8.89 -6.28 -4.13
CA GLU A 82 7.89 -7.10 -3.47
C GLU A 82 6.81 -6.21 -2.88
N LEU A 83 5.54 -6.50 -3.19
CA LEU A 83 4.38 -5.78 -2.68
C LEU A 83 3.51 -6.74 -1.87
N VAL A 84 3.19 -6.38 -0.62
CA VAL A 84 2.39 -7.20 0.30
C VAL A 84 1.19 -6.42 0.79
N TYR A 85 0.01 -7.03 0.70
CA TYR A 85 -1.23 -6.48 1.23
C TYR A 85 -1.47 -6.98 2.65
N ASN A 86 -1.76 -6.05 3.57
CA ASN A 86 -2.18 -6.31 4.94
C ASN A 86 -1.33 -7.42 5.62
N PRO A 87 0.01 -7.21 5.71
CA PRO A 87 0.92 -8.21 6.22
C PRO A 87 0.52 -8.66 7.63
N LYS A 88 0.43 -9.97 7.85
CA LYS A 88 0.10 -10.52 9.16
C LYS A 88 1.35 -10.53 10.03
N ASN A 89 1.23 -9.95 11.21
CA ASN A 89 2.14 -10.27 12.30
C ASN A 89 1.78 -11.66 12.81
N THR A 90 2.55 -12.66 12.52
CA THR A 90 2.43 -13.97 13.17
C THR A 90 3.17 -13.88 14.51
N GLU A 91 2.43 -13.90 15.61
CA GLU A 91 2.96 -13.82 16.97
C GLU A 91 3.90 -14.99 17.34
N ALA A 92 3.91 -16.06 16.56
CA ALA A 92 4.56 -17.31 16.94
C ALA A 92 6.02 -17.46 16.47
N GLU A 93 6.45 -16.76 15.42
CA GLU A 93 7.81 -16.89 14.90
C GLU A 93 8.33 -15.58 14.33
N ASN A 94 8.76 -14.69 15.22
CA ASN A 94 9.36 -13.41 14.90
C ASN A 94 8.37 -12.30 14.45
N ASP A 95 8.48 -11.16 15.06
CA ASP A 95 7.82 -9.88 14.85
C ASP A 95 7.87 -9.33 13.42
N SER A 96 7.73 -10.18 12.40
CA SER A 96 7.87 -9.78 11.00
C SER A 96 6.56 -9.23 10.43
N VAL A 97 6.66 -8.16 9.69
CA VAL A 97 5.54 -7.49 8.98
C VAL A 97 5.17 -8.25 7.69
N GLY A 98 5.38 -9.55 7.66
CA GLY A 98 5.11 -10.41 6.49
C GLY A 98 6.15 -10.33 5.38
N LEU A 99 7.17 -9.50 5.51
CA LEU A 99 8.36 -9.46 4.67
C LEU A 99 9.50 -10.15 5.38
N LYS A 100 10.35 -10.83 4.61
CA LYS A 100 11.54 -11.44 5.16
C LYS A 100 12.43 -10.38 5.81
N ASP A 101 12.87 -10.66 7.03
CA ASP A 101 13.81 -9.83 7.80
C ASP A 101 13.26 -8.47 8.28
N VAL A 102 11.98 -8.17 8.05
CA VAL A 102 11.32 -6.99 8.61
C VAL A 102 10.68 -7.33 9.95
N VAL A 103 11.02 -6.59 10.99
CA VAL A 103 10.61 -6.87 12.37
C VAL A 103 10.01 -5.63 13.04
N VAL A 104 9.10 -5.86 13.97
CA VAL A 104 8.49 -4.84 14.82
C VAL A 104 8.76 -5.20 16.29
N PRO A 105 9.87 -4.71 16.87
CA PRO A 105 10.33 -5.17 18.19
C PRO A 105 9.51 -4.63 19.37
N THR A 106 8.57 -3.73 19.13
CA THR A 106 7.78 -3.09 20.20
C THR A 106 6.31 -3.51 20.11
N VAL A 107 5.44 -2.62 19.68
CA VAL A 107 4.00 -2.87 19.54
C VAL A 107 3.68 -3.21 18.09
N PRO A 108 2.94 -4.31 17.81
CA PRO A 108 2.59 -4.70 16.46
C PRO A 108 1.99 -3.56 15.64
N GLN A 109 2.53 -3.34 14.46
CA GLN A 109 2.06 -2.35 13.49
C GLN A 109 1.47 -3.09 12.28
N LYS A 110 0.41 -2.55 11.71
CA LYS A 110 -0.32 -3.19 10.60
C LYS A 110 -0.58 -2.17 9.48
N PRO A 111 0.45 -1.84 8.68
CA PRO A 111 0.22 -1.06 7.47
C PRO A 111 -0.62 -1.88 6.48
N ASP A 112 -1.48 -1.23 5.70
CA ASP A 112 -2.33 -1.94 4.73
C ASP A 112 -1.52 -2.49 3.56
N ILE A 113 -0.49 -1.74 3.12
CA ILE A 113 0.34 -2.10 1.97
C ILE A 113 1.80 -1.84 2.30
N VAL A 114 2.65 -2.80 2.01
CA VAL A 114 4.11 -2.68 2.16
C VAL A 114 4.77 -2.96 0.81
N LEU A 115 5.53 -2.00 0.32
CA LEU A 115 6.37 -2.12 -0.87
C LEU A 115 7.84 -2.17 -0.45
N GLN A 116 8.54 -3.22 -0.85
CA GLN A 116 9.98 -3.33 -0.70
C GLN A 116 10.63 -3.32 -2.08
N LEU A 117 11.52 -2.37 -2.31
CA LEU A 117 12.33 -2.29 -3.53
C LEU A 117 13.72 -2.84 -3.23
N THR A 118 14.26 -3.63 -4.15
CA THR A 118 15.63 -4.17 -4.06
C THR A 118 16.50 -3.47 -5.09
N LYS A 119 17.54 -2.77 -4.64
CA LYS A 119 18.53 -2.12 -5.51
C LYS A 119 19.78 -2.98 -5.58
N SER A 120 19.97 -3.65 -6.72
CA SER A 120 21.06 -4.63 -6.90
C SER A 120 22.42 -3.99 -7.24
N ASP A 121 22.43 -2.78 -7.82
CA ASP A 121 23.59 -2.29 -8.59
C ASP A 121 24.67 -1.60 -7.78
N LEU A 122 24.41 -1.10 -6.58
CA LEU A 122 25.37 -0.24 -5.89
C LEU A 122 25.72 -0.66 -4.45
N LEU A 123 24.90 -1.45 -3.75
CA LEU A 123 25.09 -1.75 -2.34
C LEU A 123 24.64 -3.17 -1.97
N GLN A 124 25.04 -4.19 -2.73
CA GLN A 124 24.79 -5.61 -2.41
C GLN A 124 23.40 -5.89 -1.80
N GLY A 125 22.34 -5.57 -2.57
CA GLY A 125 20.99 -5.91 -2.17
C GLY A 125 20.37 -4.95 -1.15
N MET A 126 20.69 -3.67 -1.20
CA MET A 126 20.01 -2.66 -0.38
C MET A 126 18.51 -2.72 -0.64
N LYS A 127 17.74 -2.91 0.44
CA LYS A 127 16.29 -2.91 0.43
C LYS A 127 15.76 -1.56 0.90
N MET A 128 14.73 -1.06 0.24
CA MET A 128 14.04 0.18 0.60
C MET A 128 12.57 -0.15 0.82
N THR A 129 12.09 0.06 2.03
CA THR A 129 10.71 -0.25 2.41
C THR A 129 9.87 1.01 2.46
N TYR A 130 8.74 0.98 1.76
CA TYR A 130 7.73 2.01 1.73
C TYR A 130 6.41 1.47 2.27
N LEU A 131 5.74 2.24 3.10
CA LEU A 131 4.49 1.87 3.72
C LEU A 131 3.37 2.72 3.13
N PHE A 132 2.24 2.08 2.79
CA PHE A 132 1.03 2.79 2.42
C PHE A 132 -0.13 2.32 3.31
N ASP A 133 -0.97 3.28 3.66
CA ASP A 133 -2.16 3.02 4.46
C ASP A 133 -3.34 3.70 3.76
N ALA A 134 -4.35 2.91 3.39
CA ALA A 134 -5.48 3.38 2.61
C ALA A 134 -6.62 3.82 3.55
N LYS A 135 -7.02 5.07 3.46
CA LYS A 135 -8.08 5.64 4.30
C LYS A 135 -9.22 6.16 3.44
N TYR A 136 -10.34 5.45 3.44
CA TYR A 136 -11.57 5.90 2.76
C TYR A 136 -12.25 7.01 3.56
N ARG A 137 -11.51 8.11 3.78
CA ARG A 137 -11.95 9.27 4.55
C ARG A 137 -11.22 10.54 4.12
N ILE A 138 -11.93 11.66 4.19
CA ILE A 138 -11.43 13.02 3.96
C ILE A 138 -11.76 13.82 5.21
N ASP A 139 -10.80 14.57 5.75
CA ASP A 139 -10.99 15.36 6.99
C ASP A 139 -11.34 16.84 6.71
N GLY A 140 -11.47 17.21 5.44
CA GLY A 140 -11.85 18.56 5.06
C GLY A 140 -11.29 18.99 3.71
N ARG A 141 -11.32 20.29 3.44
CA ARG A 141 -10.79 20.88 2.22
C ARG A 141 -10.07 22.19 2.52
N GLU A 142 -8.84 22.31 2.03
CA GLU A 142 -8.00 23.49 2.19
C GLU A 142 -7.48 23.94 0.83
N GLN A 143 -7.65 25.22 0.51
CA GLN A 143 -7.17 25.83 -0.75
C GLN A 143 -7.54 25.05 -2.02
N GLY A 144 -8.76 24.50 -2.07
CA GLY A 144 -9.22 23.74 -3.22
C GLY A 144 -8.82 22.26 -3.24
N VAL A 145 -8.05 21.80 -2.27
CA VAL A 145 -7.57 20.40 -2.16
C VAL A 145 -8.20 19.72 -0.96
N ASP A 146 -8.64 18.49 -1.12
CA ASP A 146 -9.12 17.69 0.00
C ASP A 146 -7.96 17.28 0.93
N VAL A 147 -8.25 17.28 2.22
CA VAL A 147 -7.26 17.05 3.29
C VAL A 147 -7.33 15.60 3.77
N PRO A 148 -6.19 14.88 3.85
CA PRO A 148 -6.16 13.53 4.37
C PRO A 148 -6.42 13.52 5.89
N PRO A 149 -6.80 12.36 6.46
CA PRO A 149 -6.97 12.21 7.91
C PRO A 149 -5.68 12.49 8.67
N GLU A 150 -5.70 13.46 9.61
CA GLU A 150 -4.51 13.84 10.39
C GLU A 150 -4.02 12.71 11.30
N ASP A 151 -4.94 11.94 11.90
CA ASP A 151 -4.60 10.78 12.72
C ASP A 151 -3.89 9.68 11.91
N ALA A 152 -4.21 9.55 10.60
CA ALA A 152 -3.53 8.62 9.71
C ALA A 152 -2.09 9.09 9.39
N ILE A 153 -1.85 10.38 9.20
CA ILE A 153 -0.49 10.92 9.06
C ILE A 153 0.34 10.61 10.32
N ASN A 154 -0.22 10.83 11.51
CA ASN A 154 0.42 10.48 12.78
C ASN A 154 0.70 8.96 12.88
N GLN A 155 -0.14 8.12 12.30
CA GLN A 155 0.07 6.68 12.22
C GLN A 155 1.30 6.34 11.37
N MET A 156 1.54 7.04 10.26
CA MET A 156 2.73 6.83 9.42
C MET A 156 4.03 7.13 10.17
N HIS A 157 4.06 8.17 10.99
CA HIS A 157 5.21 8.43 11.86
C HIS A 157 5.48 7.24 12.80
N ARG A 158 4.43 6.71 13.44
CA ARG A 158 4.56 5.53 14.33
C ARG A 158 5.04 4.29 13.58
N TYR A 159 4.51 4.03 12.40
CA TYR A 159 4.91 2.89 11.59
C TYR A 159 6.39 2.96 11.20
N ARG A 160 6.82 4.11 10.66
CA ARG A 160 8.22 4.31 10.28
C ARG A 160 9.17 4.12 11.46
N ASP A 161 8.78 4.57 12.66
CA ASP A 161 9.63 4.48 13.84
C ASP A 161 9.63 3.10 14.52
N ALA A 162 8.57 2.31 14.35
CA ALA A 162 8.42 0.99 14.98
C ALA A 162 8.95 -0.17 14.14
N ILE A 163 9.08 0.00 12.82
CA ILE A 163 9.46 -1.07 11.88
C ILE A 163 10.96 -1.00 11.61
N TYR A 164 11.62 -2.17 11.69
CA TYR A 164 13.07 -2.32 11.51
C TYR A 164 13.35 -3.50 10.57
N TYR A 165 14.54 -3.50 10.01
CA TYR A 165 15.14 -4.64 9.31
C TYR A 165 16.15 -5.34 10.22
N ARG A 166 16.13 -6.68 10.20
CA ARG A 166 17.11 -7.49 10.93
C ARG A 166 18.29 -7.83 10.00
N ASP A 167 19.42 -7.23 10.29
CA ASP A 167 20.67 -7.57 9.66
C ASP A 167 21.31 -8.74 10.44
N TYR A 168 21.27 -9.93 9.84
CA TYR A 168 21.80 -11.13 10.48
C TYR A 168 23.33 -11.14 10.52
N ASP A 169 24.00 -10.53 9.56
CA ASP A 169 25.45 -10.47 9.50
C ASP A 169 26.01 -9.56 10.59
N ALA A 170 25.38 -8.42 10.79
CA ALA A 170 25.74 -7.48 11.85
C ALA A 170 25.10 -7.80 13.20
N ASN A 171 24.18 -8.77 13.27
CA ASN A 171 23.33 -9.08 14.44
C ASN A 171 22.67 -7.81 15.03
N ALA A 172 22.15 -6.95 14.18
CA ALA A 172 21.63 -5.64 14.54
C ALA A 172 20.29 -5.34 13.88
N LEU A 173 19.54 -4.41 14.46
CA LEU A 173 18.34 -3.84 13.84
C LEU A 173 18.71 -2.54 13.13
N LYS A 174 18.33 -2.43 11.86
CA LYS A 174 18.52 -1.25 11.03
C LYS A 174 17.20 -0.63 10.65
N LYS A 175 17.16 0.70 10.48
CA LYS A 175 16.00 1.38 9.93
C LYS A 175 16.08 1.36 8.41
N GLU A 176 15.13 0.67 7.77
CA GLU A 176 15.01 0.58 6.32
C GLU A 176 13.68 1.11 5.78
N VAL A 177 12.78 1.54 6.67
CA VAL A 177 11.55 2.19 6.24
C VAL A 177 11.92 3.61 5.81
N ILE A 178 11.88 3.81 4.49
CA ILE A 178 12.21 5.08 3.85
C ILE A 178 11.07 6.07 4.02
N GLY A 179 9.81 5.63 3.82
CA GLY A 179 8.67 6.51 3.86
C GLY A 179 7.35 5.83 4.22
N GLY A 180 6.38 6.65 4.61
CA GLY A 180 5.02 6.23 4.90
C GLY A 180 3.99 7.20 4.34
N TYR A 181 3.02 6.69 3.60
CA TYR A 181 2.10 7.51 2.82
C TYR A 181 0.67 7.06 2.99
N ILE A 182 -0.22 8.04 3.12
CA ILE A 182 -1.66 7.81 3.12
C ILE A 182 -2.18 7.87 1.68
N LEU A 183 -2.95 6.87 1.30
CA LEU A 183 -3.76 6.89 0.09
C LEU A 183 -5.20 7.20 0.48
N PHE A 184 -5.80 8.26 -0.06
CA PHE A 184 -7.15 8.68 0.33
C PHE A 184 -7.94 9.16 -0.90
N PRO A 185 -9.29 9.05 -0.91
CA PRO A 185 -10.10 9.36 -2.09
C PRO A 185 -10.32 10.86 -2.28
N GLY A 186 -9.28 11.66 -2.04
CA GLY A 186 -9.32 13.11 -2.14
C GLY A 186 -9.40 13.61 -3.57
N ASP A 187 -9.81 14.87 -3.69
CA ASP A 187 -9.92 15.63 -4.92
C ASP A 187 -9.10 16.92 -4.85
N GLY A 188 -8.67 17.42 -5.99
CA GLY A 188 -7.96 18.67 -6.14
C GLY A 188 -7.29 18.75 -7.51
N GLU A 189 -7.08 19.97 -7.99
CA GLU A 189 -6.28 20.16 -9.20
C GLU A 189 -4.84 19.71 -8.93
N PRO A 190 -4.17 18.97 -9.83
CA PRO A 190 -2.83 18.40 -9.58
C PRO A 190 -1.79 19.42 -9.14
N ASN A 191 -1.85 20.64 -9.69
CA ASN A 191 -0.95 21.72 -9.31
C ASN A 191 -1.17 22.18 -7.86
N ASP A 192 -2.43 22.22 -7.40
CA ASP A 192 -2.77 22.59 -6.03
C ASP A 192 -2.40 21.48 -5.05
N VAL A 193 -2.63 20.22 -5.43
CA VAL A 193 -2.16 19.05 -4.69
C VAL A 193 -0.64 19.07 -4.53
N ALA A 194 0.10 19.33 -5.61
CA ALA A 194 1.57 19.36 -5.61
C ALA A 194 2.17 20.42 -4.68
N VAL A 195 1.43 21.49 -4.38
CA VAL A 195 1.84 22.54 -3.43
C VAL A 195 1.20 22.41 -2.07
N SER A 196 0.30 21.45 -1.87
CA SER A 196 -0.35 21.21 -0.58
C SER A 196 0.66 20.76 0.50
N LYS A 197 0.30 20.99 1.76
CA LYS A 197 1.13 20.64 2.92
C LYS A 197 1.54 19.16 2.88
N PHE A 198 0.58 18.26 2.74
CA PHE A 198 0.81 16.83 2.87
C PHE A 198 1.52 16.19 1.67
N TYR A 199 1.52 16.82 0.51
CA TYR A 199 2.33 16.41 -0.62
C TYR A 199 3.78 16.93 -0.50
N LYS A 200 3.97 18.18 -0.05
CA LYS A 200 5.31 18.74 0.19
C LYS A 200 6.11 17.94 1.21
N THR A 201 5.47 17.51 2.30
CA THR A 201 6.12 16.72 3.36
C THR A 201 6.66 15.37 2.87
N ILE A 202 6.14 14.84 1.75
CA ILE A 202 6.72 13.66 1.10
C ILE A 202 8.17 13.90 0.73
N LYS A 203 8.46 15.04 0.09
CA LYS A 203 9.82 15.40 -0.33
C LYS A 203 10.74 15.81 0.82
N GLU A 204 10.16 16.34 1.89
CA GLU A 204 10.93 16.88 3.02
C GLU A 204 11.27 15.81 4.06
N VAL A 205 10.31 14.93 4.38
CA VAL A 205 10.43 13.98 5.49
C VAL A 205 9.99 12.56 5.14
N ASN A 206 9.68 12.28 3.88
CA ASN A 206 9.17 10.99 3.38
C ASN A 206 7.91 10.50 4.11
N ILE A 207 7.08 11.43 4.55
CA ILE A 207 5.74 11.16 5.09
C ILE A 207 4.77 12.16 4.50
N GLY A 208 3.62 11.68 4.06
CA GLY A 208 2.60 12.52 3.49
C GLY A 208 1.40 11.74 2.97
N ALA A 209 0.69 12.34 2.02
CA ALA A 209 -0.51 11.73 1.46
C ALA A 209 -0.65 11.99 -0.04
N PHE A 210 -1.21 11.01 -0.72
CA PHE A 210 -1.58 11.10 -2.13
C PHE A 210 -3.11 10.98 -2.25
N PRO A 211 -3.79 11.94 -2.87
CA PRO A 211 -5.15 11.73 -3.30
C PRO A 211 -5.14 10.68 -4.42
N LEU A 212 -5.91 9.62 -4.23
CA LEU A 212 -5.97 8.51 -5.16
C LEU A 212 -7.40 7.98 -5.22
N ARG A 213 -8.03 8.07 -6.37
CA ARG A 213 -9.39 7.58 -6.59
C ARG A 213 -9.56 6.99 -7.98
N PRO A 214 -10.51 6.06 -8.16
CA PRO A 214 -10.78 5.48 -9.47
C PRO A 214 -11.06 6.56 -10.53
N LYS A 215 -10.48 6.38 -11.72
CA LYS A 215 -10.61 7.25 -12.90
C LYS A 215 -9.91 8.62 -12.80
N ASP A 216 -9.27 8.95 -11.71
CA ASP A 216 -8.48 10.18 -11.59
C ASP A 216 -7.03 9.91 -12.03
N THR A 217 -6.80 10.02 -13.33
CA THR A 217 -5.48 9.77 -13.92
C THR A 217 -4.47 10.87 -13.63
N GLU A 218 -4.92 12.08 -13.34
CA GLU A 218 -4.02 13.21 -13.14
C GLU A 218 -3.38 13.18 -11.74
N ASN A 219 -4.16 12.94 -10.69
CA ASN A 219 -3.61 12.77 -9.35
C ASN A 219 -2.84 11.44 -9.20
N ARG A 220 -3.21 10.38 -9.96
CA ARG A 220 -2.42 9.16 -10.06
C ARG A 220 -0.98 9.44 -10.51
N LYS A 221 -0.75 10.34 -11.45
CA LYS A 221 0.60 10.73 -11.91
C LYS A 221 1.47 11.30 -10.81
N LEU A 222 0.90 11.91 -9.77
CA LEU A 222 1.68 12.41 -8.64
C LEU A 222 2.29 11.27 -7.81
N LEU A 223 1.60 10.14 -7.71
CA LEU A 223 2.14 8.92 -7.09
C LEU A 223 3.16 8.23 -8.01
N GLU A 224 2.96 8.27 -9.33
CA GLU A 224 3.90 7.72 -10.32
C GLU A 224 5.23 8.45 -10.36
N GLN A 225 5.23 9.77 -10.08
CA GLN A 225 6.43 10.61 -10.08
C GLN A 225 7.27 10.47 -8.81
N PHE A 226 6.69 9.86 -7.81
CA PHE A 226 7.34 9.58 -6.53
C PHE A 226 8.21 8.33 -6.61
#